data_fa473b95e540c4065084361458fb3c19
#
_entry.id   fa473b95e540c4065084361458fb3c19
#
_cell.length_a   1.000
_cell.length_b   1.000
_cell.length_c   1.000
_cell.angle_alpha   90.00
_cell.angle_beta   90.00
_cell.angle_gamma   90.00
#
_symmetry.space_group_name_H-M   'P 1'
#
loop_
_entity.id
_entity.type
_entity.pdbx_description
1 polymer ?
#
loop_
_entity_poly.entity_id
_entity_poly.type
_entity_poly.pdbx_seq_one_letter_code
_entity_poly.pdbx_strand_id
1 'polypeptide(L)'
;SMQSVYCEVSNDNWISRTVAIDYMVVAGGAAGGGTTGACQVGGGGGGAGGYRASGYGPSPLQGSNQELGLGTYAVTVGAGGAGSNSPVLGANGSNSVFNTITSTGGGRGAAEGAGGPGTNGAAGGSGGGAAGTGPGTVGAGNAGGFTIPEGNAGGNEQYSSGPTAVAAGGGGGGATAVGADATPSAAGAGGAGAPNAITGTGTSYAGGGGASTFNNNGTVGAGGAGGGGAGVKNNAPPANNGTANTGGGGGATGGKAGGGGNSFAGGSGGSGIVIARAPSSAGVIFQATPGGAVSQAPD
;
A
#
# COMPACT_ATOMS: atom_id res chain seq x y z
N SER A 1 -27.11 -38.53 23.14
CA SER A 1 -26.56 -39.51 24.07
C SER A 1 -25.14 -39.86 23.64
N MET A 2 -24.27 -40.24 24.55
CA MET A 2 -22.89 -40.68 24.23
C MET A 2 -22.83 -41.80 23.19
N GLN A 3 -23.85 -42.67 23.12
CA GLN A 3 -23.94 -43.71 22.13
C GLN A 3 -24.10 -43.21 20.68
N SER A 4 -24.79 -42.10 20.46
CA SER A 4 -24.91 -41.51 19.11
C SER A 4 -23.58 -40.90 18.63
N VAL A 5 -22.81 -40.29 19.55
CA VAL A 5 -21.48 -39.79 19.25
C VAL A 5 -20.50 -40.90 18.91
N TYR A 6 -20.57 -42.02 19.63
CA TYR A 6 -19.73 -43.20 19.34
C TYR A 6 -20.04 -43.86 17.98
N CYS A 7 -21.31 -43.89 17.58
CA CYS A 7 -21.71 -44.45 16.30
C CYS A 7 -21.25 -43.61 15.10
N GLU A 8 -21.20 -42.30 15.25
CA GLU A 8 -20.75 -41.39 14.19
C GLU A 8 -19.23 -41.42 14.04
N VAL A 9 -18.48 -41.51 15.14
CA VAL A 9 -17.03 -41.69 15.11
C VAL A 9 -16.60 -43.01 14.48
N SER A 10 -17.35 -44.12 14.74
CA SER A 10 -17.03 -45.45 14.20
C SER A 10 -17.35 -45.61 12.71
N ASN A 11 -18.17 -44.73 12.14
CA ASN A 11 -18.59 -44.79 10.74
C ASN A 11 -17.88 -43.75 9.86
N ASP A 12 -16.81 -43.14 10.35
CA ASP A 12 -16.11 -42.01 9.68
C ASP A 12 -17.05 -40.85 9.28
N ASN A 13 -18.23 -40.79 9.93
CA ASN A 13 -19.25 -39.77 9.64
C ASN A 13 -19.13 -38.58 10.60
N TRP A 14 -17.90 -38.29 11.04
CA TRP A 14 -17.61 -37.09 11.82
C TRP A 14 -17.76 -35.87 10.94
N ILE A 15 -18.79 -35.07 11.19
CA ILE A 15 -18.98 -33.80 10.51
C ILE A 15 -17.83 -32.88 10.92
N SER A 16 -16.86 -32.68 10.02
CA SER A 16 -15.84 -31.67 10.18
C SER A 16 -16.54 -30.32 10.16
N ARG A 17 -16.69 -29.68 11.32
CA ARG A 17 -17.26 -28.34 11.39
C ARG A 17 -16.28 -27.34 10.79
N THR A 18 -16.64 -26.78 9.65
CA THR A 18 -16.02 -25.57 9.13
C THR A 18 -16.83 -24.35 9.57
N VAL A 19 -16.18 -23.22 9.64
CA VAL A 19 -16.78 -21.93 9.94
C VAL A 19 -16.35 -20.95 8.85
N ALA A 20 -17.32 -20.18 8.38
CA ALA A 20 -17.05 -19.08 7.45
C ALA A 20 -16.32 -17.95 8.20
N ILE A 21 -15.07 -17.73 7.83
CA ILE A 21 -14.20 -16.69 8.38
C ILE A 21 -14.12 -15.54 7.38
N ASP A 22 -14.56 -14.38 7.81
CA ASP A 22 -14.29 -13.14 7.08
C ASP A 22 -12.86 -12.67 7.33
N TYR A 23 -12.28 -12.04 6.32
CA TYR A 23 -10.89 -11.59 6.41
C TYR A 23 -10.69 -10.21 5.76
N MET A 24 -9.63 -9.57 6.20
CA MET A 24 -8.99 -8.47 5.49
C MET A 24 -7.47 -8.68 5.53
N VAL A 25 -6.85 -8.73 4.36
CA VAL A 25 -5.40 -8.90 4.17
C VAL A 25 -4.89 -7.71 3.39
N VAL A 26 -4.13 -6.85 4.06
CA VAL A 26 -3.49 -5.68 3.44
C VAL A 26 -1.99 -5.89 3.49
N ALA A 27 -1.32 -5.82 2.36
CA ALA A 27 0.13 -5.93 2.26
C ALA A 27 0.85 -4.65 2.72
N GLY A 28 2.16 -4.70 2.88
CA GLY A 28 2.97 -3.52 3.16
C GLY A 28 2.94 -2.54 1.98
N GLY A 29 2.80 -1.23 2.27
CA GLY A 29 2.97 -0.17 1.29
C GLY A 29 4.42 0.01 0.90
N ALA A 30 4.70 0.66 -0.21
CA ALA A 30 6.05 0.90 -0.71
C ALA A 30 6.59 2.28 -0.37
N ALA A 31 7.90 2.45 -0.50
CA ALA A 31 8.56 3.73 -0.33
C ALA A 31 8.20 4.73 -1.44
N GLY A 32 8.14 6.00 -1.10
CA GLY A 32 8.15 7.10 -2.06
C GLY A 32 9.53 7.34 -2.68
N GLY A 33 9.56 8.08 -3.78
CA GLY A 33 10.80 8.43 -4.47
C GLY A 33 11.67 9.40 -3.67
N GLY A 34 12.96 9.08 -3.54
CA GLY A 34 14.00 9.97 -3.01
C GLY A 34 14.61 10.85 -4.10
N THR A 35 15.27 11.94 -3.72
CA THR A 35 15.97 12.84 -4.66
C THR A 35 17.36 13.22 -4.14
N THR A 36 18.28 13.60 -5.06
CA THR A 36 19.52 14.28 -4.70
C THR A 36 19.30 15.79 -4.70
N GLY A 37 20.01 16.51 -3.85
CA GLY A 37 19.84 17.95 -3.73
C GLY A 37 20.19 18.78 -4.97
N ALA A 38 20.94 18.21 -5.93
CA ALA A 38 21.37 18.91 -7.14
C ALA A 38 20.39 18.75 -8.30
N CYS A 39 19.38 17.94 -8.17
CA CYS A 39 18.58 17.45 -9.27
C CYS A 39 17.22 18.13 -9.35
N GLN A 40 16.84 18.47 -10.59
CA GLN A 40 15.60 19.20 -10.90
C GLN A 40 14.43 18.25 -11.04
N VAL A 41 14.06 17.55 -9.98
CA VAL A 41 13.08 16.47 -10.02
C VAL A 41 12.11 16.50 -8.86
N GLY A 42 10.85 16.20 -9.14
CA GLY A 42 9.87 15.77 -8.15
C GLY A 42 9.74 14.24 -8.15
N GLY A 43 9.96 13.61 -7.01
CA GLY A 43 9.80 12.16 -6.87
C GLY A 43 8.35 11.71 -6.96
N GLY A 44 8.12 10.47 -7.42
CA GLY A 44 6.81 9.81 -7.45
C GLY A 44 6.39 9.24 -6.10
N GLY A 45 5.10 9.24 -5.79
CA GLY A 45 4.56 8.64 -4.57
C GLY A 45 4.66 7.12 -4.56
N GLY A 46 4.88 6.50 -3.38
CA GLY A 46 4.87 5.05 -3.22
C GLY A 46 3.45 4.47 -3.35
N GLY A 47 3.31 3.32 -4.01
CA GLY A 47 2.05 2.59 -4.09
C GLY A 47 1.66 1.97 -2.75
N ALA A 48 0.37 1.87 -2.49
CA ALA A 48 -0.13 1.13 -1.34
C ALA A 48 0.09 -0.38 -1.49
N GLY A 49 0.13 -1.09 -0.37
CA GLY A 49 -0.01 -2.54 -0.37
C GLY A 49 -1.35 -2.97 -0.95
N GLY A 50 -1.38 -4.14 -1.58
CA GLY A 50 -2.59 -4.72 -2.09
C GLY A 50 -3.63 -4.90 -0.99
N TYR A 51 -4.89 -4.75 -1.34
CA TYR A 51 -6.04 -4.89 -0.44
C TYR A 51 -6.90 -6.06 -0.90
N ARG A 52 -7.09 -7.06 -0.04
CA ARG A 52 -7.98 -8.20 -0.28
C ARG A 52 -8.85 -8.43 0.94
N ALA A 53 -10.16 -8.49 0.77
CA ALA A 53 -11.10 -8.70 1.85
C ALA A 53 -12.29 -9.54 1.37
N SER A 54 -12.89 -10.30 2.29
CA SER A 54 -14.26 -10.76 2.15
C SER A 54 -15.21 -9.64 2.60
N GLY A 55 -16.43 -9.85 2.95
CA GLY A 55 -17.40 -8.84 3.42
C GLY A 55 -16.81 -7.57 4.08
N TYR A 56 -17.58 -6.70 4.60
CA TYR A 56 -17.20 -5.45 5.32
C TYR A 56 -16.46 -4.37 4.51
N GLY A 57 -15.95 -4.67 3.32
CA GLY A 57 -15.30 -3.72 2.41
C GLY A 57 -16.23 -3.25 1.30
N PRO A 58 -15.79 -2.32 0.42
CA PRO A 58 -16.61 -1.82 -0.67
C PRO A 58 -16.72 -2.82 -1.83
N SER A 59 -17.91 -2.90 -2.45
CA SER A 59 -18.02 -3.52 -3.77
C SER A 59 -17.28 -2.65 -4.83
N PRO A 60 -16.57 -3.22 -5.81
CA PRO A 60 -16.47 -4.64 -6.16
C PRO A 60 -15.26 -5.36 -5.53
N LEU A 61 -14.62 -4.81 -4.50
CA LEU A 61 -13.39 -5.37 -3.92
C LEU A 61 -13.65 -6.54 -2.95
N GLN A 62 -14.88 -7.01 -2.83
CA GLN A 62 -15.24 -8.11 -1.95
C GLN A 62 -15.02 -9.47 -2.62
N GLY A 63 -14.20 -10.31 -1.98
CA GLY A 63 -14.07 -11.72 -2.27
C GLY A 63 -14.97 -12.58 -1.39
N SER A 64 -14.87 -13.90 -1.54
CA SER A 64 -15.57 -14.88 -0.69
C SER A 64 -14.83 -15.06 0.64
N ASN A 65 -15.58 -15.33 1.71
CA ASN A 65 -15.03 -15.78 2.99
C ASN A 65 -14.24 -17.09 2.85
N GLN A 66 -13.54 -17.50 3.91
CA GLN A 66 -12.80 -18.75 3.98
C GLN A 66 -13.56 -19.75 4.87
N GLU A 67 -13.91 -20.92 4.32
CA GLU A 67 -14.44 -22.03 5.10
C GLU A 67 -13.29 -22.78 5.79
N LEU A 68 -13.08 -22.52 7.07
CA LEU A 68 -11.97 -23.08 7.84
C LEU A 68 -12.46 -24.02 8.95
N GLY A 69 -11.80 -25.17 9.07
CA GLY A 69 -11.98 -26.10 10.18
C GLY A 69 -11.11 -25.76 11.39
N LEU A 70 -11.04 -26.66 12.35
CA LEU A 70 -10.07 -26.57 13.45
C LEU A 70 -8.67 -26.80 12.88
N GLY A 71 -7.71 -25.93 13.23
CA GLY A 71 -6.34 -26.07 12.72
C GLY A 71 -5.48 -24.84 12.99
N THR A 72 -4.25 -24.93 12.48
CA THR A 72 -3.28 -23.82 12.50
C THR A 72 -3.17 -23.22 11.11
N TYR A 73 -3.33 -21.91 11.00
CA TYR A 73 -3.30 -21.18 9.75
C TYR A 73 -2.17 -20.18 9.76
N ALA A 74 -1.39 -20.15 8.68
CA ALA A 74 -0.29 -19.22 8.54
C ALA A 74 -0.80 -17.79 8.38
N VAL A 75 -0.24 -16.88 9.15
CA VAL A 75 -0.45 -15.43 9.04
C VAL A 75 0.92 -14.75 8.89
N THR A 76 1.07 -13.97 7.82
CA THR A 76 2.25 -13.13 7.62
C THR A 76 1.79 -11.70 7.37
N VAL A 77 2.33 -10.75 8.11
CA VAL A 77 2.09 -9.32 7.89
C VAL A 77 3.28 -8.72 7.16
N GLY A 78 3.03 -8.18 5.97
CA GLY A 78 4.07 -7.58 5.13
C GLY A 78 4.62 -6.30 5.73
N ALA A 79 5.95 -6.18 5.74
CA ALA A 79 6.62 -4.94 6.12
C ALA A 79 6.43 -3.86 5.05
N GLY A 80 6.40 -2.59 5.47
CA GLY A 80 6.51 -1.47 4.55
C GLY A 80 7.89 -1.39 3.89
N GLY A 81 7.95 -0.95 2.65
CA GLY A 81 9.19 -0.73 1.93
C GLY A 81 9.99 0.41 2.55
N ALA A 82 11.27 0.19 2.81
CA ALA A 82 12.15 1.21 3.36
C ALA A 82 12.40 2.35 2.36
N GLY A 83 12.29 3.60 2.81
CA GLY A 83 12.75 4.76 2.06
C GLY A 83 14.28 4.73 1.89
N SER A 84 14.77 5.29 0.79
CA SER A 84 16.21 5.36 0.52
C SER A 84 16.60 6.70 -0.10
N ASN A 85 17.84 7.10 0.15
CA ASN A 85 18.44 8.28 -0.47
C ASN A 85 18.83 7.97 -1.92
N SER A 86 18.47 8.88 -2.84
CA SER A 86 18.99 8.80 -4.21
C SER A 86 20.56 8.78 -4.20
N PRO A 87 21.24 8.04 -5.10
CA PRO A 87 20.67 7.32 -6.25
C PRO A 87 20.11 5.93 -5.92
N VAL A 88 20.06 5.54 -4.65
CA VAL A 88 19.49 4.23 -4.28
C VAL A 88 17.97 4.33 -4.26
N LEU A 89 17.33 3.40 -4.94
CA LEU A 89 15.87 3.33 -4.97
C LEU A 89 15.30 2.86 -3.63
N GLY A 90 14.18 3.42 -3.23
CA GLY A 90 13.39 2.87 -2.15
C GLY A 90 12.91 1.44 -2.43
N ALA A 91 12.45 0.75 -1.42
CA ALA A 91 12.00 -0.63 -1.53
C ALA A 91 10.49 -0.73 -1.82
N ASN A 92 10.10 -1.80 -2.52
CA ASN A 92 8.71 -2.25 -2.57
C ASN A 92 8.26 -2.71 -1.18
N GLY A 93 6.95 -2.71 -0.94
CA GLY A 93 6.36 -3.36 0.21
C GLY A 93 6.47 -4.88 0.13
N SER A 94 6.29 -5.56 1.26
CA SER A 94 6.25 -7.02 1.33
C SER A 94 4.82 -7.54 1.32
N ASN A 95 4.64 -8.77 0.84
CA ASN A 95 3.34 -9.43 0.80
C ASN A 95 2.81 -9.72 2.21
N SER A 96 1.49 -9.67 2.37
CA SER A 96 0.78 -10.26 3.52
C SER A 96 0.06 -11.53 3.11
N VAL A 97 -0.04 -12.46 4.04
CA VAL A 97 -0.68 -13.77 3.81
C VAL A 97 -1.62 -14.11 4.96
N PHE A 98 -2.80 -14.59 4.64
CA PHE A 98 -3.70 -15.30 5.53
C PHE A 98 -4.12 -16.61 4.88
N ASN A 99 -3.65 -17.74 5.41
CA ASN A 99 -3.90 -19.06 4.84
C ASN A 99 -3.50 -19.10 3.34
N THR A 100 -4.47 -19.25 2.44
CA THR A 100 -4.27 -19.26 0.98
C THR A 100 -4.41 -17.87 0.33
N ILE A 101 -4.80 -16.85 1.09
CA ILE A 101 -4.99 -15.50 0.59
C ILE A 101 -3.68 -14.73 0.69
N THR A 102 -3.09 -14.41 -0.45
CA THR A 102 -1.91 -13.54 -0.52
C THR A 102 -2.32 -12.17 -1.07
N SER A 103 -1.85 -11.10 -0.45
CA SER A 103 -1.93 -9.74 -0.95
C SER A 103 -0.53 -9.23 -1.28
N THR A 104 -0.36 -8.60 -2.44
CA THR A 104 0.95 -8.21 -2.99
C THR A 104 1.43 -6.89 -2.40
N GLY A 105 2.70 -6.79 -2.05
CA GLY A 105 3.32 -5.55 -1.59
C GLY A 105 3.18 -4.41 -2.60
N GLY A 106 3.13 -3.17 -2.13
CA GLY A 106 3.07 -1.97 -2.96
C GLY A 106 4.32 -1.79 -3.82
N GLY A 107 4.18 -1.14 -4.97
CA GLY A 107 5.27 -0.77 -5.86
C GLY A 107 5.91 0.57 -5.46
N ARG A 108 7.25 0.65 -5.37
CA ARG A 108 7.96 1.88 -5.00
C ARG A 108 7.68 3.01 -5.99
N GLY A 109 7.65 4.24 -5.49
CA GLY A 109 7.63 5.44 -6.31
C GLY A 109 8.93 5.62 -7.09
N ALA A 110 8.82 6.27 -8.25
CA ALA A 110 9.98 6.62 -9.05
C ALA A 110 10.85 7.64 -8.32
N ALA A 111 12.16 7.46 -8.43
CA ALA A 111 13.16 8.37 -7.89
C ALA A 111 14.11 8.78 -9.01
N GLU A 112 14.89 9.85 -8.84
CA GLU A 112 15.94 10.17 -9.78
C GLU A 112 17.14 9.26 -9.61
N GLY A 113 17.65 8.75 -10.73
CA GLY A 113 18.96 8.12 -10.80
C GLY A 113 20.04 9.17 -11.11
N ALA A 114 21.24 9.04 -10.54
CA ALA A 114 22.37 9.90 -10.83
C ALA A 114 22.70 9.89 -12.33
N GLY A 115 22.36 10.96 -13.05
CA GLY A 115 22.78 11.20 -14.44
C GLY A 115 21.97 10.50 -15.53
N GLY A 116 20.79 9.96 -15.21
CA GLY A 116 19.93 9.27 -16.19
C GLY A 116 18.47 9.75 -16.17
N PRO A 117 17.67 9.34 -17.17
CA PRO A 117 16.23 9.55 -17.14
C PRO A 117 15.67 8.96 -15.86
N GLY A 118 14.66 9.61 -15.29
CA GLY A 118 14.04 9.23 -14.02
C GLY A 118 13.64 7.77 -14.02
N THR A 119 13.75 7.14 -12.86
CA THR A 119 13.35 5.74 -12.75
C THR A 119 11.84 5.62 -12.80
N ASN A 120 11.36 4.51 -13.31
CA ASN A 120 9.94 4.21 -13.39
C ASN A 120 9.37 3.85 -12.01
N GLY A 121 8.10 4.17 -11.81
CA GLY A 121 7.32 3.58 -10.73
C GLY A 121 7.27 2.06 -10.89
N ALA A 122 7.41 1.33 -9.78
CA ALA A 122 7.34 -0.12 -9.79
C ALA A 122 5.89 -0.62 -9.73
N ALA A 123 5.63 -1.76 -10.37
CA ALA A 123 4.39 -2.47 -10.18
C ALA A 123 4.29 -3.06 -8.76
N GLY A 124 3.08 -3.23 -8.27
CA GLY A 124 2.78 -3.79 -6.96
C GLY A 124 1.30 -4.09 -6.78
N GLY A 125 0.87 -4.39 -5.56
CA GLY A 125 -0.55 -4.45 -5.22
C GLY A 125 -1.25 -3.18 -5.68
N SER A 126 -0.70 -2.01 -5.28
CA SER A 126 -0.89 -0.74 -5.99
C SER A 126 0.47 -0.26 -6.51
N GLY A 127 0.48 0.37 -7.68
CA GLY A 127 1.69 0.80 -8.38
C GLY A 127 2.25 2.14 -7.88
N GLY A 128 3.56 2.32 -7.98
CA GLY A 128 4.22 3.60 -7.70
C GLY A 128 4.02 4.64 -8.80
N GLY A 129 4.01 5.92 -8.42
CA GLY A 129 3.92 7.08 -9.34
C GLY A 129 5.22 7.32 -10.10
N ALA A 130 5.14 7.98 -11.24
CA ALA A 130 6.29 8.39 -12.04
C ALA A 130 7.00 9.62 -11.45
N ALA A 131 8.30 9.83 -11.75
CA ALA A 131 9.07 10.99 -11.33
C ALA A 131 9.17 12.04 -12.44
N GLY A 132 9.14 13.30 -12.10
CA GLY A 132 9.12 14.44 -13.03
C GLY A 132 10.45 14.70 -13.72
N THR A 133 10.98 13.78 -14.50
CA THR A 133 12.27 13.89 -15.20
C THR A 133 12.18 13.78 -16.71
N GLY A 134 11.01 13.59 -17.29
CA GLY A 134 10.78 13.22 -18.68
C GLY A 134 10.13 11.84 -18.73
N PRO A 135 9.89 11.27 -19.92
CA PRO A 135 8.92 10.19 -20.07
C PRO A 135 9.22 8.98 -19.17
N GLY A 136 8.70 9.06 -17.97
CA GLY A 136 8.70 7.97 -16.98
C GLY A 136 7.49 7.09 -17.15
N THR A 137 7.54 5.84 -16.70
CA THR A 137 6.38 4.95 -16.66
C THR A 137 5.86 4.82 -15.23
N VAL A 138 4.56 4.76 -15.11
CA VAL A 138 3.87 4.48 -13.85
C VAL A 138 3.95 3.00 -13.51
N GLY A 139 3.97 2.67 -12.26
CA GLY A 139 3.81 1.29 -11.82
C GLY A 139 2.38 0.81 -12.02
N ALA A 140 2.24 -0.40 -12.56
CA ALA A 140 0.91 -1.04 -12.64
C ALA A 140 0.44 -1.49 -11.25
N GLY A 141 -0.87 -1.41 -11.02
CA GLY A 141 -1.53 -2.05 -9.88
C GLY A 141 -1.87 -3.51 -10.19
N ASN A 142 -2.39 -4.21 -9.18
CA ASN A 142 -2.81 -5.61 -9.25
C ASN A 142 -1.73 -6.57 -9.79
N ALA A 143 -0.49 -6.40 -9.32
CA ALA A 143 0.64 -7.22 -9.76
C ALA A 143 0.48 -8.71 -9.40
N GLY A 144 -0.38 -9.05 -8.46
CA GLY A 144 -0.78 -10.41 -8.16
C GLY A 144 -1.65 -11.06 -9.24
N GLY A 145 -2.18 -10.28 -10.18
CA GLY A 145 -3.00 -10.77 -11.30
C GLY A 145 -4.35 -11.35 -10.86
N PHE A 146 -4.92 -10.88 -9.75
CA PHE A 146 -6.18 -11.39 -9.22
C PHE A 146 -7.38 -10.88 -10.03
N THR A 147 -8.42 -11.74 -10.12
CA THR A 147 -9.69 -11.40 -10.80
C THR A 147 -10.38 -10.20 -10.13
N ILE A 148 -10.34 -10.13 -8.79
CA ILE A 148 -10.74 -8.93 -8.05
C ILE A 148 -9.46 -8.14 -7.82
N PRO A 149 -9.31 -6.96 -8.45
CA PRO A 149 -8.07 -6.19 -8.35
C PRO A 149 -7.76 -5.82 -6.89
N GLU A 150 -6.50 -5.95 -6.50
CA GLU A 150 -6.05 -5.62 -5.15
C GLU A 150 -5.56 -4.17 -5.00
N GLY A 151 -5.53 -3.41 -6.11
CA GLY A 151 -5.14 -2.01 -6.14
C GLY A 151 -4.96 -1.47 -7.55
N ASN A 152 -4.63 -0.20 -7.65
CA ASN A 152 -4.60 0.55 -8.89
C ASN A 152 -3.20 1.05 -9.24
N ALA A 153 -3.01 1.51 -10.48
CA ALA A 153 -1.76 2.08 -10.96
C ALA A 153 -1.41 3.41 -10.27
N GLY A 154 -0.14 3.80 -10.34
CA GLY A 154 0.31 5.14 -10.00
C GLY A 154 -0.09 6.18 -11.05
N GLY A 155 0.10 7.48 -10.72
CA GLY A 155 -0.14 8.62 -11.59
C GLY A 155 1.09 8.99 -12.43
N ASN A 156 0.83 9.70 -13.54
CA ASN A 156 1.85 10.21 -14.44
C ASN A 156 2.53 11.46 -13.86
N GLU A 157 3.73 11.71 -14.34
CA GLU A 157 4.50 12.92 -14.08
C GLU A 157 4.03 14.10 -14.94
N GLN A 158 4.48 15.30 -14.57
CA GLN A 158 4.48 16.48 -15.41
C GLN A 158 5.90 17.01 -15.49
N TYR A 159 6.42 17.11 -16.72
CA TYR A 159 7.72 17.70 -16.99
C TYR A 159 7.63 18.76 -18.09
N SER A 160 8.27 19.91 -17.85
CA SER A 160 8.51 20.93 -18.88
C SER A 160 9.89 21.51 -18.71
N SER A 161 10.58 21.77 -19.81
CA SER A 161 11.89 22.44 -19.82
C SER A 161 11.74 23.95 -20.02
N GLY A 162 12.65 24.75 -19.46
CA GLY A 162 12.69 26.20 -19.67
C GLY A 162 12.84 26.98 -18.38
N PRO A 163 12.76 28.32 -18.44
CA PRO A 163 12.94 29.22 -17.28
C PRO A 163 11.90 29.00 -16.15
N THR A 164 10.74 28.47 -16.51
CA THR A 164 9.65 28.12 -15.59
C THR A 164 9.48 26.59 -15.51
N ALA A 165 10.58 25.85 -15.58
CA ALA A 165 10.58 24.39 -15.57
C ALA A 165 9.73 23.83 -14.45
N VAL A 166 8.79 22.94 -14.82
CA VAL A 166 7.99 22.17 -13.89
C VAL A 166 8.48 20.75 -13.95
N ALA A 167 8.80 20.18 -12.78
CA ALA A 167 9.11 18.78 -12.65
C ALA A 167 8.36 18.27 -11.42
N ALA A 168 7.21 17.66 -11.67
CA ALA A 168 6.32 17.17 -10.65
C ALA A 168 6.06 15.69 -10.85
N GLY A 169 6.17 14.89 -9.80
CA GLY A 169 5.89 13.45 -9.83
C GLY A 169 4.40 13.14 -9.73
N GLY A 170 4.01 11.95 -10.20
CA GLY A 170 2.67 11.38 -10.04
C GLY A 170 2.49 10.70 -8.69
N GLY A 171 1.28 10.66 -8.18
CA GLY A 171 0.94 9.99 -6.92
C GLY A 171 1.03 8.46 -7.02
N GLY A 172 1.24 7.77 -5.91
CA GLY A 172 1.13 6.31 -5.84
C GLY A 172 -0.33 5.85 -5.91
N GLY A 173 -0.58 4.68 -6.47
CA GLY A 173 -1.90 4.07 -6.51
C GLY A 173 -2.41 3.67 -5.13
N GLY A 174 -3.71 3.64 -4.95
CA GLY A 174 -4.42 3.14 -3.77
C GLY A 174 -5.34 1.99 -4.11
N ALA A 175 -6.02 1.44 -3.10
CA ALA A 175 -6.89 0.29 -3.28
C ALA A 175 -8.11 0.60 -4.17
N THR A 176 -8.69 1.80 -4.07
CA THR A 176 -9.92 2.16 -4.80
C THR A 176 -9.71 3.18 -5.92
N ALA A 177 -8.56 3.82 -5.96
CA ALA A 177 -8.29 4.86 -6.96
C ALA A 177 -6.85 4.80 -7.47
N VAL A 178 -6.65 5.16 -8.72
CA VAL A 178 -5.34 5.44 -9.30
C VAL A 178 -4.68 6.61 -8.58
N GLY A 179 -3.36 6.64 -8.55
CA GLY A 179 -2.63 7.84 -8.17
C GLY A 179 -2.93 8.99 -9.12
N ALA A 180 -3.08 10.19 -8.60
CA ALA A 180 -3.34 11.35 -9.44
C ALA A 180 -2.13 11.69 -10.30
N ASP A 181 -2.39 12.11 -11.53
CA ASP A 181 -1.38 12.67 -12.40
C ASP A 181 -0.91 14.02 -11.86
N ALA A 182 0.35 14.34 -12.11
CA ALA A 182 0.87 15.69 -11.86
C ALA A 182 0.30 16.68 -12.86
N THR A 183 0.28 17.97 -12.45
CA THR A 183 -0.11 19.10 -13.26
C THR A 183 0.99 20.16 -13.27
N PRO A 184 0.95 21.18 -14.14
CA PRO A 184 1.93 22.29 -14.13
C PRO A 184 2.03 23.05 -12.80
N SER A 185 1.06 22.89 -11.89
CA SER A 185 1.01 23.59 -10.60
C SER A 185 0.99 22.70 -9.38
N ALA A 186 0.92 21.34 -9.55
CA ALA A 186 0.82 20.43 -8.43
C ALA A 186 1.39 19.04 -8.75
N ALA A 187 2.04 18.43 -7.79
CA ALA A 187 2.35 16.99 -7.84
C ALA A 187 1.11 16.14 -7.56
N GLY A 188 1.10 14.91 -8.07
CA GLY A 188 0.00 13.99 -7.94
C GLY A 188 -0.26 13.58 -6.49
N ALA A 189 -1.51 13.59 -6.07
CA ALA A 189 -1.94 13.04 -4.80
C ALA A 189 -1.98 11.50 -4.87
N GLY A 190 -1.79 10.84 -3.74
CA GLY A 190 -1.96 9.40 -3.62
C GLY A 190 -3.41 8.97 -3.83
N GLY A 191 -3.59 7.82 -4.48
CA GLY A 191 -4.90 7.21 -4.69
C GLY A 191 -5.56 6.81 -3.38
N ALA A 192 -6.87 6.91 -3.31
CA ALA A 192 -7.63 6.56 -2.12
C ALA A 192 -7.56 5.06 -1.81
N GLY A 193 -7.53 4.73 -0.54
CA GLY A 193 -7.67 3.38 -0.02
C GLY A 193 -9.12 2.94 0.12
N ALA A 194 -9.31 1.72 0.58
CA ALA A 194 -10.61 1.09 0.76
C ALA A 194 -11.08 1.20 2.22
N PRO A 195 -12.31 1.69 2.47
CA PRO A 195 -12.92 1.59 3.81
C PRO A 195 -13.27 0.13 4.11
N ASN A 196 -13.10 -0.29 5.36
CA ASN A 196 -13.50 -1.60 5.83
C ASN A 196 -13.97 -1.52 7.28
N ALA A 197 -15.08 -2.19 7.61
CA ALA A 197 -15.69 -2.19 8.92
C ALA A 197 -15.52 -3.52 9.68
N ILE A 198 -14.59 -4.39 9.26
CA ILE A 198 -14.37 -5.72 9.88
C ILE A 198 -14.08 -5.64 11.38
N THR A 199 -13.52 -4.55 11.87
CA THR A 199 -13.26 -4.30 13.30
C THR A 199 -14.45 -3.70 14.06
N GLY A 200 -15.60 -3.55 13.40
CA GLY A 200 -16.78 -2.85 13.96
C GLY A 200 -16.82 -1.35 13.70
N THR A 201 -15.72 -0.75 13.22
CA THR A 201 -15.64 0.67 12.86
C THR A 201 -15.06 0.83 11.48
N GLY A 202 -15.68 1.66 10.64
CA GLY A 202 -15.20 1.94 9.28
C GLY A 202 -13.86 2.66 9.30
N THR A 203 -12.80 1.97 8.89
CA THR A 203 -11.44 2.51 8.78
C THR A 203 -10.95 2.30 7.36
N SER A 204 -10.28 3.30 6.78
CA SER A 204 -9.69 3.16 5.44
C SER A 204 -8.27 2.58 5.51
N TYR A 205 -7.94 1.71 4.53
CA TYR A 205 -6.65 1.02 4.40
C TYR A 205 -6.12 1.13 2.97
N ALA A 206 -4.83 0.94 2.78
CA ALA A 206 -4.17 0.91 1.48
C ALA A 206 -4.33 2.20 0.66
N GLY A 207 -4.06 3.35 1.26
CA GLY A 207 -3.93 4.64 0.56
C GLY A 207 -2.55 4.84 -0.04
N GLY A 208 -2.45 5.37 -1.28
CA GLY A 208 -1.19 5.65 -1.94
C GLY A 208 -0.45 6.85 -1.37
N GLY A 209 0.86 6.92 -1.56
CA GLY A 209 1.69 8.07 -1.18
C GLY A 209 1.56 9.26 -2.14
N GLY A 210 1.66 10.48 -1.63
CA GLY A 210 1.70 11.71 -2.42
C GLY A 210 3.07 11.95 -3.04
N ALA A 211 3.10 12.54 -4.22
CA ALA A 211 4.31 12.90 -4.94
C ALA A 211 4.85 14.29 -4.55
N SER A 212 6.01 14.66 -5.08
CA SER A 212 6.65 15.92 -4.82
C SER A 212 6.91 16.73 -6.08
N THR A 213 7.26 18.01 -5.88
CA THR A 213 7.65 18.96 -6.94
C THR A 213 9.09 19.43 -6.78
N PHE A 214 9.72 19.81 -7.89
CA PHE A 214 11.00 20.51 -7.88
C PHE A 214 10.83 21.98 -7.45
N ASN A 215 11.77 22.49 -6.66
CA ASN A 215 12.05 23.91 -6.44
C ASN A 215 10.87 24.79 -5.98
N ASN A 216 10.01 24.33 -5.10
CA ASN A 216 8.80 25.04 -4.64
C ASN A 216 7.75 25.40 -5.72
N ASN A 217 7.95 24.98 -6.95
CA ASN A 217 7.03 25.30 -8.03
C ASN A 217 5.77 24.42 -7.94
N GLY A 218 4.76 24.86 -7.23
CA GLY A 218 3.51 24.14 -7.09
C GLY A 218 3.28 23.50 -5.70
N THR A 219 2.19 22.78 -5.54
CA THR A 219 1.82 22.07 -4.32
C THR A 219 2.30 20.62 -4.37
N VAL A 220 2.69 20.06 -3.23
CA VAL A 220 2.97 18.63 -3.12
C VAL A 220 1.68 17.83 -3.10
N GLY A 221 1.76 16.58 -3.53
CA GLY A 221 0.65 15.63 -3.45
C GLY A 221 0.32 15.28 -2.00
N ALA A 222 -0.94 15.30 -1.65
CA ALA A 222 -1.43 14.73 -0.40
C ALA A 222 -1.32 13.21 -0.43
N GLY A 223 -1.16 12.57 0.73
CA GLY A 223 -1.32 11.13 0.84
C GLY A 223 -2.78 10.71 0.68
N GLY A 224 -3.02 9.55 0.08
CA GLY A 224 -4.35 8.97 -0.05
C GLY A 224 -4.96 8.56 1.29
N ALA A 225 -6.27 8.69 1.43
CA ALA A 225 -6.98 8.17 2.59
C ALA A 225 -6.68 6.68 2.76
N GLY A 226 -6.45 6.24 3.99
CA GLY A 226 -6.01 4.87 4.27
C GLY A 226 -4.51 4.75 4.53
N GLY A 227 -3.90 5.83 5.04
CA GLY A 227 -2.56 5.83 5.59
C GLY A 227 -1.45 6.24 4.65
N GLY A 228 -1.76 6.82 3.49
CA GLY A 228 -0.72 7.35 2.59
C GLY A 228 0.04 8.54 3.17
N GLY A 229 1.37 8.56 3.04
CA GLY A 229 2.24 9.68 3.41
C GLY A 229 2.19 10.79 2.35
N ALA A 230 2.09 12.06 2.76
CA ALA A 230 2.14 13.20 1.85
C ALA A 230 3.56 13.45 1.33
N GLY A 231 3.69 13.98 0.11
CA GLY A 231 4.96 14.46 -0.43
C GLY A 231 5.51 15.65 0.33
N VAL A 232 6.81 15.92 0.19
CA VAL A 232 7.50 17.07 0.80
C VAL A 232 8.35 17.80 -0.23
N LYS A 233 8.51 19.11 -0.06
CA LYS A 233 9.25 20.00 -0.96
C LYS A 233 10.71 20.17 -0.56
N ASN A 234 11.53 20.59 -1.52
CA ASN A 234 12.81 21.26 -1.30
C ASN A 234 13.79 20.54 -0.40
N ASN A 235 13.94 19.24 -0.59
CA ASN A 235 14.83 18.45 0.27
C ASN A 235 14.53 18.63 1.77
N ALA A 236 13.28 18.92 2.11
CA ALA A 236 12.87 18.98 3.51
C ALA A 236 12.79 17.56 4.09
N PRO A 237 13.65 17.17 5.03
CA PRO A 237 13.48 15.96 5.80
C PRO A 237 12.54 16.20 6.99
N PRO A 238 11.88 15.17 7.49
CA PRO A 238 11.74 13.84 6.88
C PRO A 238 10.59 13.78 5.87
N ALA A 239 10.73 12.93 4.84
CA ALA A 239 9.58 12.56 4.03
C ALA A 239 8.52 11.86 4.89
N ASN A 240 7.25 12.06 4.56
CA ASN A 240 6.17 11.46 5.33
C ASN A 240 6.07 9.96 5.04
N ASN A 241 6.15 9.16 6.08
CA ASN A 241 5.96 7.72 5.98
C ASN A 241 4.47 7.39 5.77
N GLY A 242 4.21 6.24 5.17
CA GLY A 242 2.92 5.58 5.26
C GLY A 242 2.62 5.15 6.70
N THR A 243 1.36 5.21 7.08
CA THR A 243 0.92 4.83 8.43
C THR A 243 1.08 3.32 8.64
N ALA A 244 1.66 2.93 9.75
CA ALA A 244 1.80 1.52 10.11
C ALA A 244 0.43 0.83 10.27
N ASN A 245 0.36 -0.48 9.95
CA ASN A 245 -0.84 -1.30 10.02
C ASN A 245 -2.00 -0.82 9.12
N THR A 246 -1.66 -0.10 8.02
CA THR A 246 -2.64 0.32 7.02
C THR A 246 -2.27 -0.10 5.61
N GLY A 247 -1.00 -0.47 5.38
CA GLY A 247 -0.47 -0.70 4.05
C GLY A 247 -0.31 0.57 3.21
N GLY A 248 -0.27 1.75 3.82
CA GLY A 248 -0.16 3.02 3.12
C GLY A 248 1.20 3.22 2.45
N GLY A 249 1.24 3.80 1.24
CA GLY A 249 2.46 4.17 0.53
C GLY A 249 3.15 5.37 1.17
N GLY A 250 4.48 5.45 1.08
CA GLY A 250 5.29 6.58 1.54
C GLY A 250 5.24 7.77 0.58
N GLY A 251 5.33 8.99 1.13
CA GLY A 251 5.43 10.23 0.35
C GLY A 251 6.80 10.42 -0.29
N ALA A 252 6.85 11.17 -1.39
CA ALA A 252 8.10 11.48 -2.10
C ALA A 252 8.77 12.77 -1.63
N THR A 253 10.05 12.91 -1.94
CA THR A 253 10.81 14.17 -1.79
C THR A 253 11.02 14.87 -3.14
N GLY A 254 11.25 16.19 -3.11
CA GLY A 254 11.57 16.98 -4.28
C GLY A 254 12.93 17.66 -4.17
N GLY A 255 13.66 17.76 -5.28
CA GLY A 255 14.93 18.45 -5.36
C GLY A 255 14.79 19.96 -5.27
N LYS A 256 15.93 20.67 -5.08
CA LYS A 256 16.01 22.13 -5.01
C LYS A 256 17.19 22.66 -5.85
N ALA A 257 16.93 23.72 -6.66
CA ALA A 257 18.00 24.40 -7.39
C ALA A 257 19.04 24.99 -6.42
N GLY A 258 20.34 24.73 -6.70
CA GLY A 258 21.42 25.21 -5.85
C GLY A 258 21.52 24.54 -4.47
N GLY A 259 20.74 23.51 -4.22
CA GLY A 259 20.87 22.67 -3.04
C GLY A 259 22.16 21.85 -3.12
N GLY A 260 23.13 22.13 -2.22
CA GLY A 260 24.42 21.42 -2.21
C GLY A 260 24.22 19.96 -1.94
N GLY A 261 24.43 19.12 -2.91
CA GLY A 261 24.75 17.68 -2.89
C GLY A 261 24.06 16.72 -1.93
N ASN A 262 23.17 17.20 -1.05
CA ASN A 262 22.51 16.36 -0.05
C ASN A 262 21.41 15.52 -0.70
N SER A 263 21.44 14.22 -0.40
CA SER A 263 20.39 13.29 -0.82
C SER A 263 19.35 13.15 0.29
N PHE A 264 18.09 13.06 -0.09
CA PHE A 264 16.98 12.89 0.85
C PHE A 264 16.13 11.68 0.49
N ALA A 265 15.86 10.87 1.50
CA ALA A 265 15.05 9.68 1.35
C ALA A 265 13.57 10.04 1.13
N GLY A 266 12.93 9.33 0.23
CA GLY A 266 11.49 9.23 0.24
C GLY A 266 10.98 8.60 1.54
N GLY A 267 9.74 8.83 1.91
CA GLY A 267 9.11 8.20 3.06
C GLY A 267 9.02 6.70 2.89
N SER A 268 9.20 5.96 3.97
CA SER A 268 8.95 4.53 3.99
C SER A 268 7.46 4.23 3.84
N GLY A 269 7.10 3.09 3.26
CA GLY A 269 5.73 2.59 3.31
C GLY A 269 5.34 2.13 4.71
N GLY A 270 4.05 2.13 5.02
CA GLY A 270 3.50 1.54 6.24
C GLY A 270 3.42 0.02 6.16
N SER A 271 3.57 -0.67 7.29
CA SER A 271 3.31 -2.11 7.35
C SER A 271 1.86 -2.43 6.96
N GLY A 272 1.63 -3.64 6.45
CA GLY A 272 0.32 -4.20 6.24
C GLY A 272 -0.40 -4.58 7.54
N ILE A 273 -1.55 -5.22 7.37
CA ILE A 273 -2.34 -5.78 8.47
C ILE A 273 -3.11 -7.01 7.97
N VAL A 274 -3.31 -7.98 8.84
CA VAL A 274 -4.17 -9.14 8.60
C VAL A 274 -5.21 -9.21 9.71
N ILE A 275 -6.47 -9.28 9.35
CA ILE A 275 -7.60 -9.43 10.28
C ILE A 275 -8.45 -10.61 9.81
N ALA A 276 -8.79 -11.49 10.76
CA ALA A 276 -9.75 -12.58 10.57
C ALA A 276 -10.89 -12.41 11.58
N ARG A 277 -12.14 -12.58 11.13
CA ARG A 277 -13.34 -12.43 11.97
C ARG A 277 -14.25 -13.66 11.79
N ALA A 278 -14.63 -14.27 12.90
CA ALA A 278 -15.68 -15.29 12.94
C ALA A 278 -16.98 -14.68 13.51
N PRO A 279 -18.17 -15.18 13.10
CA PRO A 279 -19.42 -14.86 13.78
C PRO A 279 -19.38 -15.29 15.25
N SER A 280 -19.92 -14.47 16.17
CA SER A 280 -20.00 -14.80 17.61
C SER A 280 -20.76 -16.11 17.86
N SER A 281 -21.78 -16.41 17.05
CA SER A 281 -22.57 -17.64 17.10
C SER A 281 -21.79 -18.91 16.72
N ALA A 282 -20.64 -18.79 16.09
CA ALA A 282 -19.83 -19.94 15.65
C ALA A 282 -19.09 -20.64 16.81
N GLY A 283 -18.95 -19.98 17.97
CA GLY A 283 -18.24 -20.52 19.14
C GLY A 283 -16.74 -20.74 18.88
N VAL A 284 -16.15 -19.99 17.95
CA VAL A 284 -14.73 -20.08 17.60
C VAL A 284 -13.91 -19.31 18.63
N ILE A 285 -12.83 -19.94 19.10
CA ILE A 285 -11.82 -19.31 19.94
C ILE A 285 -10.56 -19.13 19.11
N PHE A 286 -10.19 -17.89 18.82
CA PHE A 286 -8.90 -17.58 18.19
C PHE A 286 -7.79 -17.64 19.24
N GLN A 287 -6.65 -18.21 18.86
CA GLN A 287 -5.41 -18.12 19.61
C GLN A 287 -4.36 -17.50 18.69
N ALA A 288 -3.77 -16.38 19.11
CA ALA A 288 -2.71 -15.73 18.37
C ALA A 288 -1.34 -16.13 18.95
N THR A 289 -0.37 -16.34 18.07
CA THR A 289 1.04 -16.44 18.47
C THR A 289 1.57 -15.05 18.92
N PRO A 290 2.76 -14.97 19.56
CA PRO A 290 3.34 -13.68 19.94
C PRO A 290 3.36 -12.68 18.77
N GLY A 291 2.86 -11.48 18.98
CA GLY A 291 2.70 -10.42 17.97
C GLY A 291 1.30 -10.28 17.37
N GLY A 292 0.43 -11.27 17.54
CA GLY A 292 -0.99 -11.17 17.19
C GLY A 292 -1.85 -10.75 18.38
N ALA A 293 -2.99 -10.12 18.13
CA ALA A 293 -3.99 -9.78 19.14
C ALA A 293 -5.32 -10.45 18.81
N VAL A 294 -6.04 -10.87 19.83
CA VAL A 294 -7.42 -11.36 19.73
C VAL A 294 -8.33 -10.39 20.48
N SER A 295 -9.38 -9.94 19.84
CA SER A 295 -10.38 -9.06 20.45
C SER A 295 -11.79 -9.50 20.04
N GLN A 296 -12.76 -9.14 20.85
CA GLN A 296 -14.17 -9.29 20.50
C GLN A 296 -14.63 -7.99 19.83
N ALA A 297 -15.07 -8.08 18.58
CA ALA A 297 -15.69 -6.95 17.92
C ALA A 297 -17.16 -6.81 18.39
N PRO A 298 -17.72 -5.60 18.43
CA PRO A 298 -19.15 -5.41 18.62
C PRO A 298 -19.95 -6.17 17.56
N ASP A 299 -21.07 -6.77 17.94
CA ASP A 299 -22.01 -7.44 17.03
C ASP A 299 -22.75 -6.43 16.15
#